data_d8e2f328e1adc3c69df2af5c92322659
#
_entry.id   d8e2f328e1adc3c69df2af5c92322659
#
_cell.length_a   1.000
_cell.length_b   1.000
_cell.length_c   1.000
_cell.angle_alpha   90.00
_cell.angle_beta   90.00
_cell.angle_gamma   90.00
#
_symmetry.space_group_name_H-M   'P 1'
#
loop_
_entity.id
_entity.type
_entity.pdbx_description
1 polymer ?
#
loop_
_entity_poly.entity_id
_entity_poly.type
_entity_poly.pdbx_seq_one_letter_code
_entity_poly.pdbx_strand_id
1 'polypeptide(L)'
;MALLPDENAFRCGLIQNILAEQGVSITAKEAQQAQDYFDSARMGAFTFFPGVKEMLSDLRQHYKLVVITNGPIFSQHPKLNATQMSNWVDHIIVGGEEPEEKPATSIFQKALDLVEVKPEEALHVGDSLPADIAGANNMGILSVWVNATGASNSTDITPSFEIQETVELKEILKTLAQ
;
A
#
# COMPACT_ATOMS: atom_id res chain seq x y z
N MET A 1 1.26 -21.87 -20.02
CA MET A 1 1.71 -20.77 -19.14
C MET A 1 1.80 -19.54 -20.05
N ALA A 2 0.85 -18.62 -20.01
CA ALA A 2 0.92 -17.39 -20.79
C ALA A 2 2.06 -16.55 -20.20
N LEU A 3 3.02 -16.17 -21.04
CA LEU A 3 4.05 -15.21 -20.67
C LEU A 3 3.31 -13.90 -20.29
N LEU A 4 3.51 -13.40 -19.09
CA LEU A 4 3.10 -12.05 -18.74
C LEU A 4 3.75 -11.10 -19.76
N PRO A 5 3.02 -10.15 -20.36
CA PRO A 5 3.63 -9.19 -21.25
C PRO A 5 4.77 -8.48 -20.52
N ASP A 6 5.89 -8.23 -21.22
CA ASP A 6 6.98 -7.43 -20.70
C ASP A 6 6.40 -6.06 -20.32
N GLU A 7 6.34 -5.79 -19.01
CA GLU A 7 5.73 -4.57 -18.48
C GLU A 7 6.42 -3.32 -19.00
N ASN A 8 7.73 -3.37 -19.18
CA ASN A 8 8.47 -2.26 -19.74
C ASN A 8 8.05 -1.98 -21.19
N ALA A 9 7.90 -3.03 -22.02
CA ALA A 9 7.39 -2.88 -23.38
C ALA A 9 5.95 -2.35 -23.39
N PHE A 10 5.09 -2.82 -22.46
CA PHE A 10 3.73 -2.30 -22.32
C PHE A 10 3.71 -0.82 -21.97
N ARG A 11 4.51 -0.38 -20.99
CA ARG A 11 4.58 1.02 -20.57
C ARG A 11 5.15 1.93 -21.67
N CYS A 12 6.19 1.50 -22.37
CA CYS A 12 6.72 2.23 -23.52
C CYS A 12 5.69 2.37 -24.62
N GLY A 13 4.95 1.30 -24.94
CA GLY A 13 3.86 1.33 -25.89
C GLY A 13 2.73 2.28 -25.48
N LEU A 14 2.38 2.31 -24.18
CA LEU A 14 1.38 3.25 -23.65
C LEU A 14 1.82 4.71 -23.82
N ILE A 15 3.08 5.03 -23.51
CA ILE A 15 3.64 6.38 -23.73
C ILE A 15 3.55 6.76 -25.19
N GLN A 16 3.95 5.87 -26.11
CA GLN A 16 3.87 6.13 -27.56
C GLN A 16 2.42 6.40 -28.01
N ASN A 17 1.47 5.59 -27.55
CA ASN A 17 0.06 5.73 -27.92
C ASN A 17 -0.55 7.05 -27.41
N ILE A 18 -0.32 7.39 -26.13
CA ILE A 18 -0.82 8.65 -25.54
C ILE A 18 -0.27 9.86 -26.28
N LEU A 19 1.01 9.86 -26.61
CA LEU A 19 1.62 10.96 -27.36
C LEU A 19 1.13 11.02 -28.81
N ALA A 20 0.92 9.87 -29.46
CA ALA A 20 0.38 9.82 -30.81
C ALA A 20 -1.06 10.38 -30.89
N GLU A 21 -1.89 10.17 -29.88
CA GLU A 21 -3.22 10.80 -29.77
C GLU A 21 -3.14 12.33 -29.66
N GLN A 22 -2.04 12.87 -29.18
CA GLN A 22 -1.76 14.31 -29.13
C GLN A 22 -1.00 14.82 -30.36
N GLY A 23 -0.84 13.99 -31.40
CA GLY A 23 -0.14 14.35 -32.64
C GLY A 23 1.39 14.31 -32.53
N VAL A 24 1.95 13.74 -31.46
CA VAL A 24 3.39 13.61 -31.23
C VAL A 24 3.81 12.17 -31.45
N SER A 25 4.69 11.93 -32.43
CA SER A 25 5.28 10.62 -32.68
C SER A 25 6.68 10.54 -32.10
N ILE A 26 6.91 9.50 -31.29
CA ILE A 26 8.23 9.21 -30.70
C ILE A 26 8.68 7.79 -31.06
N THR A 27 9.99 7.61 -31.13
CA THR A 27 10.60 6.30 -31.37
C THR A 27 10.52 5.42 -30.10
N ALA A 28 10.71 4.11 -30.26
CA ALA A 28 10.79 3.18 -29.12
C ALA A 28 11.94 3.56 -28.15
N LYS A 29 13.05 4.09 -28.67
CA LYS A 29 14.17 4.56 -27.85
C LYS A 29 13.78 5.77 -26.99
N GLU A 30 13.07 6.73 -27.55
CA GLU A 30 12.58 7.91 -26.81
C GLU A 30 11.52 7.51 -25.77
N ALA A 31 10.65 6.56 -26.10
CA ALA A 31 9.70 6.01 -25.14
C ALA A 31 10.43 5.32 -23.96
N GLN A 32 11.47 4.55 -24.23
CA GLN A 32 12.31 3.94 -23.20
C GLN A 32 13.01 5.00 -22.33
N GLN A 33 13.59 6.02 -22.93
CA GLN A 33 14.21 7.12 -22.18
C GLN A 33 13.22 7.86 -21.28
N ALA A 34 11.99 8.08 -21.76
CA ALA A 34 10.93 8.69 -20.96
C ALA A 34 10.54 7.80 -19.78
N GLN A 35 10.42 6.48 -20.00
CA GLN A 35 10.13 5.50 -18.95
C GLN A 35 11.25 5.44 -17.91
N ASP A 36 12.50 5.39 -18.34
CA ASP A 36 13.68 5.36 -17.45
C ASP A 36 13.75 6.63 -16.58
N TYR A 37 13.50 7.80 -17.18
CA TYR A 37 13.43 9.06 -16.47
C TYR A 37 12.32 9.08 -15.42
N PHE A 38 11.12 8.63 -15.82
CA PHE A 38 9.97 8.53 -14.90
C PHE A 38 10.27 7.60 -13.73
N ASP A 39 10.83 6.42 -13.98
CA ASP A 39 11.15 5.46 -12.92
C ASP A 39 12.23 6.01 -11.98
N SER A 40 13.27 6.66 -12.52
CA SER A 40 14.30 7.29 -11.70
C SER A 40 13.74 8.43 -10.83
N ALA A 41 12.93 9.32 -11.41
CA ALA A 41 12.30 10.42 -10.68
C ALA A 41 11.34 9.90 -9.60
N ARG A 42 10.53 8.89 -9.93
CA ARG A 42 9.60 8.25 -9.00
C ARG A 42 10.32 7.61 -7.82
N MET A 43 11.44 6.92 -8.07
CA MET A 43 12.22 6.30 -7.00
C MET A 43 12.76 7.30 -5.99
N GLY A 44 13.22 8.46 -6.47
CA GLY A 44 13.66 9.56 -5.61
C GLY A 44 12.55 10.25 -4.80
N ALA A 45 11.29 10.08 -5.22
CA ALA A 45 10.12 10.66 -4.57
C ALA A 45 9.52 9.78 -3.45
N PHE A 46 9.89 8.49 -3.37
CA PHE A 46 9.37 7.62 -2.31
C PHE A 46 9.94 8.02 -0.96
N THR A 47 9.09 8.58 -0.11
CA THR A 47 9.42 8.99 1.24
C THR A 47 8.21 8.80 2.15
N PHE A 48 8.44 8.84 3.45
CA PHE A 48 7.35 8.88 4.43
C PHE A 48 6.71 10.27 4.47
N PHE A 49 5.41 10.30 4.73
CA PHE A 49 4.76 11.54 5.13
C PHE A 49 5.36 12.08 6.44
N PRO A 50 5.28 13.43 6.67
CA PRO A 50 5.80 14.02 7.88
C PRO A 50 5.29 13.34 9.16
N GLY A 51 6.17 13.09 10.13
CA GLY A 51 5.83 12.50 11.42
C GLY A 51 5.59 10.98 11.43
N VAL A 52 5.51 10.32 10.25
CA VAL A 52 5.23 8.87 10.18
C VAL A 52 6.39 8.03 10.70
N LYS A 53 7.64 8.41 10.45
CA LYS A 53 8.80 7.68 10.99
C LYS A 53 8.82 7.68 12.50
N GLU A 54 8.60 8.84 13.08
CA GLU A 54 8.53 9.04 14.52
C GLU A 54 7.38 8.23 15.13
N MET A 55 6.22 8.24 14.46
CA MET A 55 5.08 7.44 14.87
C MET A 55 5.39 5.94 14.83
N LEU A 56 5.99 5.42 13.75
CA LEU A 56 6.34 4.01 13.63
C LEU A 56 7.36 3.60 14.71
N SER A 57 8.35 4.46 15.01
CA SER A 57 9.32 4.23 16.07
C SER A 57 8.67 4.12 17.45
N ASP A 58 7.68 4.98 17.74
CA ASP A 58 6.94 4.94 18.99
C ASP A 58 6.05 3.69 19.08
N LEU A 59 5.32 3.39 18.00
CA LEU A 59 4.40 2.25 17.95
C LEU A 59 5.12 0.92 18.13
N ARG A 60 6.31 0.74 17.55
CA ARG A 60 7.10 -0.50 17.70
C ARG A 60 7.50 -0.82 19.14
N GLN A 61 7.45 0.13 20.04
CA GLN A 61 7.74 -0.11 21.46
C GLN A 61 6.60 -0.86 22.16
N HIS A 62 5.39 -0.81 21.59
CA HIS A 62 4.16 -1.32 22.22
C HIS A 62 3.38 -2.30 21.36
N TYR A 63 3.58 -2.27 20.04
CA TYR A 63 2.82 -3.05 19.05
C TYR A 63 3.75 -3.77 18.08
N LYS A 64 3.25 -4.88 17.54
CA LYS A 64 3.85 -5.53 16.37
C LYS A 64 3.30 -4.85 15.11
N LEU A 65 4.18 -4.52 14.18
CA LEU A 65 3.83 -3.80 12.97
C LEU A 65 4.04 -4.68 11.75
N VAL A 66 2.96 -4.87 10.95
CA VAL A 66 3.00 -5.64 9.70
C VAL A 66 2.53 -4.75 8.56
N VAL A 67 3.31 -4.65 7.49
CA VAL A 67 2.87 -4.03 6.24
C VAL A 67 2.27 -5.09 5.33
N ILE A 68 1.07 -4.84 4.80
CA ILE A 68 0.45 -5.63 3.73
C ILE A 68 0.21 -4.69 2.55
N THR A 69 0.88 -4.96 1.42
CA THR A 69 0.75 -4.12 0.22
C THR A 69 0.32 -4.95 -0.98
N ASN A 70 -0.76 -4.54 -1.67
CA ASN A 70 -1.19 -5.13 -2.93
C ASN A 70 -0.27 -4.69 -4.08
N GLY A 71 -0.23 -5.51 -5.11
CA GLY A 71 0.47 -5.25 -6.35
C GLY A 71 1.75 -6.07 -6.55
N PRO A 72 2.27 -6.03 -7.77
CA PRO A 72 3.34 -6.93 -8.17
C PRO A 72 4.68 -6.58 -7.50
N ILE A 73 5.50 -7.62 -7.32
CA ILE A 73 6.82 -7.60 -6.68
C ILE A 73 7.69 -6.44 -7.19
N PHE A 74 7.83 -6.33 -8.52
CA PHE A 74 8.67 -5.31 -9.17
C PHE A 74 8.22 -3.87 -8.89
N SER A 75 6.95 -3.66 -8.50
CA SER A 75 6.40 -2.34 -8.16
C SER A 75 6.53 -2.02 -6.68
N GLN A 76 6.35 -3.01 -5.80
CA GLN A 76 6.32 -2.79 -4.36
C GLN A 76 7.72 -2.82 -3.72
N HIS A 77 8.58 -3.79 -4.08
CA HIS A 77 9.93 -3.88 -3.52
C HIS A 77 10.76 -2.60 -3.69
N PRO A 78 10.78 -1.92 -4.86
CA PRO A 78 11.49 -0.65 -4.97
C PRO A 78 11.01 0.41 -3.98
N LYS A 79 9.70 0.53 -3.71
CA LYS A 79 9.14 1.49 -2.73
C LYS A 79 9.56 1.12 -1.31
N LEU A 80 9.44 -0.15 -0.96
CA LEU A 80 9.82 -0.68 0.36
C LEU A 80 11.32 -0.48 0.62
N ASN A 81 12.16 -0.71 -0.40
CA ASN A 81 13.60 -0.50 -0.31
C ASN A 81 13.97 0.99 -0.19
N ALA A 82 13.36 1.86 -1.01
CA ALA A 82 13.62 3.30 -0.97
C ALA A 82 13.28 3.91 0.39
N THR A 83 12.21 3.43 1.04
CA THR A 83 11.83 3.86 2.39
C THR A 83 12.55 3.10 3.50
N GLN A 84 13.33 2.07 3.16
CA GLN A 84 13.93 1.15 4.13
C GLN A 84 12.88 0.60 5.12
N MET A 85 11.70 0.22 4.59
CA MET A 85 10.52 -0.14 5.39
C MET A 85 10.81 -1.23 6.42
N SER A 86 11.67 -2.19 6.10
CA SER A 86 12.08 -3.28 7.02
C SER A 86 12.74 -2.79 8.33
N ASN A 87 13.25 -1.56 8.38
CA ASN A 87 13.79 -1.01 9.62
C ASN A 87 12.68 -0.51 10.57
N TRP A 88 11.46 -0.33 10.06
CA TRP A 88 10.35 0.32 10.76
C TRP A 88 9.24 -0.63 11.17
N VAL A 89 9.20 -1.84 10.61
CA VAL A 89 8.14 -2.83 10.86
C VAL A 89 8.73 -4.22 11.15
N ASP A 90 7.94 -5.09 11.74
CA ASP A 90 8.37 -6.46 12.08
C ASP A 90 8.27 -7.38 10.87
N HIS A 91 7.22 -7.23 10.05
CA HIS A 91 7.00 -8.05 8.85
C HIS A 91 6.45 -7.23 7.68
N ILE A 92 6.71 -7.71 6.46
CA ILE A 92 6.20 -7.14 5.22
C ILE A 92 5.62 -8.29 4.39
N ILE A 93 4.39 -8.11 3.90
CA ILE A 93 3.71 -9.03 2.99
C ILE A 93 3.40 -8.26 1.70
N VAL A 94 3.92 -8.76 0.59
CA VAL A 94 3.67 -8.21 -0.76
C VAL A 94 2.66 -9.11 -1.46
N GLY A 95 1.51 -8.56 -1.84
CA GLY A 95 0.42 -9.32 -2.44
C GLY A 95 0.83 -10.12 -3.68
N GLY A 96 1.72 -9.56 -4.51
CA GLY A 96 2.24 -10.28 -5.66
C GLY A 96 3.11 -11.51 -5.35
N GLU A 97 3.46 -11.76 -4.09
CA GLU A 97 4.14 -12.97 -3.60
C GLU A 97 3.15 -13.99 -3.01
N GLU A 98 1.88 -13.60 -2.86
CA GLU A 98 0.86 -14.40 -2.21
C GLU A 98 -0.13 -14.97 -3.24
N PRO A 99 -0.83 -16.07 -2.91
CA PRO A 99 -1.88 -16.61 -3.77
C PRO A 99 -3.02 -15.64 -4.04
N GLU A 100 -3.32 -14.77 -3.06
CA GLU A 100 -4.39 -13.79 -3.11
C GLU A 100 -3.96 -12.48 -2.45
N GLU A 101 -4.43 -11.36 -3.02
CA GLU A 101 -4.21 -10.02 -2.49
C GLU A 101 -5.41 -9.56 -1.63
N LYS A 102 -5.25 -8.43 -0.90
CA LYS A 102 -6.39 -7.79 -0.22
C LYS A 102 -7.49 -7.48 -1.25
N PRO A 103 -8.76 -7.73 -0.95
CA PRO A 103 -9.38 -7.98 0.37
C PRO A 103 -9.46 -9.46 0.80
N ALA A 104 -8.77 -10.39 0.16
CA ALA A 104 -8.84 -11.80 0.55
C ALA A 104 -8.40 -11.98 2.02
N THR A 105 -9.17 -12.76 2.76
CA THR A 105 -8.92 -12.97 4.20
C THR A 105 -7.64 -13.74 4.47
N SER A 106 -7.17 -14.55 3.52
CA SER A 106 -5.93 -15.32 3.60
C SER A 106 -4.68 -14.47 3.87
N ILE A 107 -4.59 -13.28 3.25
CA ILE A 107 -3.43 -12.40 3.43
C ILE A 107 -3.45 -11.70 4.81
N PHE A 108 -4.64 -11.39 5.35
CA PHE A 108 -4.79 -10.87 6.71
C PHE A 108 -4.49 -11.95 7.75
N GLN A 109 -4.99 -13.20 7.53
CA GLN A 109 -4.69 -14.32 8.40
C GLN A 109 -3.18 -14.56 8.50
N LYS A 110 -2.47 -14.54 7.36
CA LYS A 110 -1.01 -14.63 7.34
C LYS A 110 -0.34 -13.55 8.20
N ALA A 111 -0.83 -12.32 8.15
CA ALA A 111 -0.28 -11.24 8.97
C ALA A 111 -0.49 -11.49 10.46
N LEU A 112 -1.68 -11.95 10.86
CA LEU A 112 -1.99 -12.31 12.25
C LEU A 112 -1.11 -13.46 12.74
N ASP A 113 -0.94 -14.50 11.92
CA ASP A 113 -0.13 -15.67 12.25
C ASP A 113 1.35 -15.29 12.46
N LEU A 114 1.89 -14.37 11.66
CA LEU A 114 3.28 -13.91 11.78
C LEU A 114 3.58 -13.20 13.10
N VAL A 115 2.59 -12.59 13.71
CA VAL A 115 2.75 -11.86 14.99
C VAL A 115 2.01 -12.54 16.14
N GLU A 116 1.40 -13.71 15.89
CA GLU A 116 0.74 -14.57 16.88
C GLU A 116 -0.38 -13.85 17.66
N VAL A 117 -1.21 -13.07 16.96
CA VAL A 117 -2.36 -12.35 17.54
C VAL A 117 -3.69 -12.77 16.89
N LYS A 118 -4.80 -12.52 17.59
CA LYS A 118 -6.14 -12.76 17.07
C LYS A 118 -6.69 -11.51 16.38
N PRO A 119 -7.73 -11.66 15.53
CA PRO A 119 -8.36 -10.52 14.86
C PRO A 119 -8.80 -9.39 15.79
N GLU A 120 -9.38 -9.74 16.94
CA GLU A 120 -9.84 -8.78 17.95
C GLU A 120 -8.72 -8.01 18.68
N GLU A 121 -7.48 -8.45 18.53
CA GLU A 121 -6.27 -7.82 19.09
C GLU A 121 -5.54 -6.97 18.04
N ALA A 122 -6.06 -6.93 16.81
CA ALA A 122 -5.44 -6.26 15.68
C ALA A 122 -6.23 -5.02 15.23
N LEU A 123 -5.50 -4.09 14.62
CA LEU A 123 -6.04 -2.91 13.95
C LEU A 123 -5.42 -2.83 12.54
N HIS A 124 -6.25 -2.70 11.51
CA HIS A 124 -5.77 -2.50 10.15
C HIS A 124 -5.97 -1.05 9.71
N VAL A 125 -4.93 -0.45 9.16
CA VAL A 125 -4.95 0.95 8.68
C VAL A 125 -4.68 0.96 7.18
N GLY A 126 -5.57 1.57 6.40
CA GLY A 126 -5.39 1.65 4.94
C GLY A 126 -6.28 2.70 4.29
N ASP A 127 -5.99 3.00 3.03
CA ASP A 127 -6.67 4.05 2.25
C ASP A 127 -7.76 3.50 1.30
N SER A 128 -7.73 2.20 1.03
CA SER A 128 -8.67 1.58 0.09
C SER A 128 -9.86 0.96 0.81
N LEU A 129 -11.05 1.56 0.68
CA LEU A 129 -12.28 0.95 1.21
C LEU A 129 -12.47 -0.50 0.75
N PRO A 130 -12.38 -0.85 -0.56
CA PRO A 130 -12.61 -2.22 -1.01
C PRO A 130 -11.49 -3.19 -0.67
N ALA A 131 -10.24 -2.76 -0.59
CA ALA A 131 -9.11 -3.66 -0.33
C ALA A 131 -8.78 -3.75 1.16
N ASP A 132 -8.62 -2.61 1.84
CA ASP A 132 -8.18 -2.56 3.23
C ASP A 132 -9.33 -2.75 4.20
N ILE A 133 -10.35 -1.88 4.07
CA ILE A 133 -11.42 -1.80 5.07
C ILE A 133 -12.34 -3.02 4.96
N ALA A 134 -12.77 -3.37 3.75
CA ALA A 134 -13.59 -4.57 3.57
C ALA A 134 -12.86 -5.85 4.00
N GLY A 135 -11.56 -5.96 3.65
CA GLY A 135 -10.75 -7.11 4.03
C GLY A 135 -10.60 -7.24 5.55
N ALA A 136 -10.28 -6.16 6.24
CA ALA A 136 -10.19 -6.14 7.70
C ALA A 136 -11.53 -6.46 8.37
N ASN A 137 -12.62 -5.85 7.90
CA ASN A 137 -13.97 -6.10 8.43
C ASN A 137 -14.39 -7.56 8.26
N ASN A 138 -14.06 -8.20 7.11
CA ASN A 138 -14.35 -9.62 6.85
C ASN A 138 -13.59 -10.56 7.81
N MET A 139 -12.48 -10.09 8.37
CA MET A 139 -11.69 -10.83 9.37
C MET A 139 -12.10 -10.51 10.82
N GLY A 140 -12.99 -9.55 11.04
CA GLY A 140 -13.31 -9.06 12.38
C GLY A 140 -12.19 -8.21 13.00
N ILE A 141 -11.30 -7.68 12.18
CA ILE A 141 -10.23 -6.75 12.58
C ILE A 141 -10.80 -5.34 12.59
N LEU A 142 -10.52 -4.55 13.62
CA LEU A 142 -10.85 -3.13 13.64
C LEU A 142 -10.15 -2.42 12.48
N SER A 143 -10.90 -1.58 11.74
CA SER A 143 -10.40 -0.93 10.53
C SER A 143 -10.34 0.60 10.69
N VAL A 144 -9.25 1.19 10.22
CA VAL A 144 -9.05 2.65 10.16
C VAL A 144 -8.89 3.05 8.70
N TRP A 145 -9.82 3.83 8.20
CA TRP A 145 -9.73 4.38 6.85
C TRP A 145 -8.95 5.69 6.84
N VAL A 146 -7.86 5.73 6.09
CA VAL A 146 -7.09 6.96 5.84
C VAL A 146 -7.71 7.68 4.64
N ASN A 147 -8.61 8.60 4.89
CA ASN A 147 -9.30 9.41 3.89
C ASN A 147 -8.60 10.75 3.68
N ALA A 148 -7.40 10.74 3.11
CA ALA A 148 -6.55 11.91 2.96
C ALA A 148 -7.19 13.06 2.15
N THR A 149 -8.17 12.78 1.31
CA THR A 149 -8.86 13.79 0.49
C THR A 149 -10.16 14.29 1.11
N GLY A 150 -10.64 13.70 2.20
CA GLY A 150 -11.96 13.99 2.77
C GLY A 150 -13.10 13.60 1.83
N ALA A 151 -12.90 12.60 0.96
CA ALA A 151 -13.92 12.17 0.01
C ALA A 151 -15.11 11.53 0.72
N SER A 152 -16.32 11.75 0.19
CA SER A 152 -17.50 11.06 0.70
C SER A 152 -17.42 9.56 0.41
N ASN A 153 -17.69 8.74 1.41
CA ASN A 153 -17.82 7.29 1.20
C ASN A 153 -19.11 7.00 0.42
N SER A 154 -18.98 6.56 -0.81
CA SER A 154 -20.07 6.18 -1.70
C SER A 154 -20.34 4.67 -1.71
N THR A 155 -19.75 3.91 -0.79
CA THR A 155 -19.87 2.44 -0.68
C THR A 155 -20.63 2.06 0.58
N ASP A 156 -21.07 0.79 0.67
CA ASP A 156 -21.65 0.21 1.88
C ASP A 156 -20.60 -0.26 2.91
N ILE A 157 -19.30 -0.02 2.62
CA ILE A 157 -18.19 -0.44 3.49
C ILE A 157 -18.01 0.60 4.59
N THR A 158 -18.23 0.20 5.83
CA THR A 158 -18.11 1.09 6.99
C THR A 158 -16.82 0.82 7.74
N PRO A 159 -15.87 1.78 7.81
CA PRO A 159 -14.70 1.67 8.66
C PRO A 159 -15.06 1.78 10.15
N SER A 160 -14.28 1.18 11.04
CA SER A 160 -14.42 1.39 12.49
C SER A 160 -14.03 2.81 12.89
N PHE A 161 -13.04 3.38 12.22
CA PHE A 161 -12.55 4.75 12.39
C PHE A 161 -12.17 5.35 11.04
N GLU A 162 -12.22 6.69 10.95
CA GLU A 162 -11.76 7.47 9.80
C GLU A 162 -10.80 8.55 10.26
N ILE A 163 -9.71 8.73 9.54
CA ILE A 163 -8.69 9.77 9.77
C ILE A 163 -8.29 10.38 8.42
N GLN A 164 -7.75 11.58 8.42
CA GLN A 164 -7.20 12.20 7.21
C GLN A 164 -5.69 12.01 7.09
N GLU A 165 -4.99 12.05 8.21
CA GLU A 165 -3.53 11.84 8.24
C GLU A 165 -3.18 10.61 9.06
N THR A 166 -2.25 9.80 8.57
CA THR A 166 -1.84 8.55 9.24
C THR A 166 -1.36 8.78 10.68
N VAL A 167 -0.78 9.94 10.99
CA VAL A 167 -0.30 10.28 12.33
C VAL A 167 -1.41 10.42 13.37
N GLU A 168 -2.65 10.66 12.96
CA GLU A 168 -3.83 10.70 13.84
C GLU A 168 -4.15 9.34 14.46
N LEU A 169 -3.58 8.25 13.93
CA LEU A 169 -3.70 6.90 14.50
C LEU A 169 -3.37 6.87 16.00
N LYS A 170 -2.43 7.71 16.46
CA LYS A 170 -2.05 7.79 17.87
C LYS A 170 -3.25 8.13 18.79
N GLU A 171 -4.18 8.95 18.32
CA GLU A 171 -5.37 9.34 19.12
C GLU A 171 -6.38 8.19 19.19
N ILE A 172 -6.53 7.43 18.09
CA ILE A 172 -7.38 6.21 18.10
C ILE A 172 -6.82 5.20 19.10
N LEU A 173 -5.52 4.93 19.05
CA LEU A 173 -4.88 3.97 19.97
C LEU A 173 -4.98 4.38 21.43
N LYS A 174 -4.89 5.67 21.77
CA LYS A 174 -5.14 6.17 23.12
C LYS A 174 -6.58 5.90 23.60
N THR A 175 -7.54 6.02 22.69
CA THR A 175 -8.97 5.77 23.01
C THR A 175 -9.21 4.29 23.24
N LEU A 176 -8.57 3.41 22.48
CA LEU A 176 -8.71 1.94 22.60
C LEU A 176 -7.99 1.38 23.84
N ALA A 177 -7.00 2.10 24.40
CA ALA A 177 -6.25 1.67 25.57
C ALA A 177 -6.90 2.05 26.93
N GLN A 178 -8.05 2.73 26.90
CA GLN A 178 -8.83 3.11 28.09
C GLN A 178 -9.90 2.07 28.41
#